data_8f7824964ac88ac8023e1f86693d38f9
#
_entry.id   8f7824964ac88ac8023e1f86693d38f9
#
_cell.length_a   1.000
_cell.length_b   1.000
_cell.length_c   1.000
_cell.angle_alpha   90.00
_cell.angle_beta   90.00
_cell.angle_gamma   90.00
#
_symmetry.space_group_name_H-M   'P 1'
#
loop_
_entity.id
_entity.type
_entity.pdbx_description
1 polymer ?
#
loop_
_entity_poly.entity_id
_entity_poly.type
_entity_poly.pdbx_seq_one_letter_code
_entity_poly.pdbx_strand_id
1 'polypeptide(L)'
;AARYHSLIAQEVGLPDCLKITARDETGQIMAVQHKQFPVFGVQFHPESVLTEVGGQILKNLLDYLNDLRRNSPKTALKSYLAQVVEGKDLTRQQAEQVMNILMSGQAEESQIGSFLTALRMKGETIEEITGLASGMRKKALAVRGSTDAIDIVGTGGDLSNSFNISTTSAFVVAGAGGRVAKHGNRSVSSRCGAADVLEALGVKIDLTPDQARECLEKIGVSFLFAQSFHRSMRFVGPTRKQIGIRTVFNILGPLTNPASTEYIVLGVYAPELVHPIAQVMSNLGVKRALIVYGTDRLDEISITAPTLVCQVEGDQVSQPFEVTP
;
A
#
# COMPACT_ATOMS: atom_id res chain seq x y z
N ALA A 1 -43.94 1.80 -22.99
CA ALA A 1 -43.84 1.37 -21.59
C ALA A 1 -45.07 1.83 -20.81
N ALA A 2 -45.56 0.98 -19.92
CA ALA A 2 -46.75 1.29 -19.10
C ALA A 2 -46.40 2.35 -18.05
N ARG A 3 -47.27 3.34 -17.88
CA ARG A 3 -47.18 4.41 -16.90
C ARG A 3 -48.46 4.49 -16.07
N TYR A 4 -48.35 4.49 -14.75
CA TYR A 4 -49.48 4.55 -13.81
C TYR A 4 -49.29 5.65 -12.76
N HIS A 5 -48.66 6.79 -13.15
CA HIS A 5 -48.32 7.88 -12.24
C HIS A 5 -48.79 9.23 -12.78
N SER A 6 -49.08 10.17 -11.86
CA SER A 6 -49.48 11.55 -12.13
C SER A 6 -48.36 12.57 -11.87
N LEU A 7 -47.25 12.17 -11.23
CA LEU A 7 -46.08 13.02 -10.94
C LEU A 7 -44.92 12.64 -11.84
N ILE A 8 -44.17 13.64 -12.28
CA ILE A 8 -43.04 13.49 -13.20
C ILE A 8 -41.86 14.24 -12.64
N ALA A 9 -40.65 13.61 -12.71
CA ALA A 9 -39.42 14.30 -12.37
C ALA A 9 -39.15 15.48 -13.32
N GLN A 10 -38.82 16.63 -12.76
CA GLN A 10 -38.44 17.81 -13.54
C GLN A 10 -36.94 17.96 -13.63
N GLU A 11 -36.44 18.50 -14.75
CA GLU A 11 -35.00 18.74 -14.94
C GLU A 11 -34.51 19.87 -14.04
N VAL A 12 -35.35 20.90 -13.87
CA VAL A 12 -35.06 22.02 -12.97
C VAL A 12 -35.12 21.52 -11.52
N GLY A 13 -33.99 21.57 -10.85
CA GLY A 13 -33.84 21.07 -9.46
C GLY A 13 -33.42 19.59 -9.36
N LEU A 14 -33.10 18.93 -10.48
CA LEU A 14 -32.50 17.60 -10.43
C LEU A 14 -31.11 17.68 -9.77
N PRO A 15 -30.83 16.86 -8.74
CA PRO A 15 -29.52 16.88 -8.07
C PRO A 15 -28.36 16.60 -9.03
N ASP A 16 -27.24 17.30 -8.87
CA ASP A 16 -26.03 17.15 -9.71
C ASP A 16 -25.45 15.71 -9.73
N CYS A 17 -25.73 14.94 -8.70
CA CYS A 17 -25.31 13.53 -8.63
C CYS A 17 -26.09 12.59 -9.55
N LEU A 18 -27.21 13.05 -10.14
CA LEU A 18 -28.03 12.28 -11.06
C LEU A 18 -27.77 12.68 -12.51
N LYS A 19 -27.91 11.74 -13.42
CA LYS A 19 -27.97 11.95 -14.87
C LYS A 19 -29.27 11.36 -15.42
N ILE A 20 -29.87 12.05 -16.39
CA ILE A 20 -31.04 11.56 -17.13
C ILE A 20 -30.54 10.52 -18.12
N THR A 21 -31.19 9.34 -18.13
CA THR A 21 -30.82 8.21 -19.01
C THR A 21 -31.88 7.84 -20.02
N ALA A 22 -33.14 8.27 -19.81
CA ALA A 22 -34.20 8.11 -20.80
C ALA A 22 -35.24 9.25 -20.71
N ARG A 23 -35.82 9.58 -21.86
CA ARG A 23 -36.95 10.50 -22.01
C ARG A 23 -38.03 9.83 -22.91
N ASP A 24 -39.25 10.23 -22.76
CA ASP A 24 -40.31 9.86 -23.71
C ASP A 24 -40.33 10.80 -24.93
N GLU A 25 -41.27 10.54 -25.84
CA GLU A 25 -41.47 11.31 -27.07
C GLU A 25 -41.82 12.80 -26.82
N THR A 26 -42.35 13.10 -25.61
CA THR A 26 -42.72 14.47 -25.20
C THR A 26 -41.57 15.17 -24.45
N GLY A 27 -40.43 14.51 -24.26
CA GLY A 27 -39.24 15.03 -23.57
C GLY A 27 -39.26 14.85 -22.06
N GLN A 28 -40.30 14.17 -21.49
CA GLN A 28 -40.38 13.93 -20.06
C GLN A 28 -39.35 12.92 -19.58
N ILE A 29 -38.79 13.12 -18.37
CA ILE A 29 -37.80 12.23 -17.79
C ILE A 29 -38.43 10.87 -17.46
N MET A 30 -37.92 9.81 -18.06
CA MET A 30 -38.37 8.44 -17.87
C MET A 30 -37.40 7.57 -17.11
N ALA A 31 -36.10 7.93 -17.06
CA ALA A 31 -35.14 7.23 -16.25
C ALA A 31 -33.98 8.17 -15.82
N VAL A 32 -33.45 7.90 -14.65
CA VAL A 32 -32.29 8.58 -14.08
C VAL A 32 -31.31 7.55 -13.52
N GLN A 33 -30.04 7.91 -13.47
CA GLN A 33 -28.97 7.10 -12.87
C GLN A 33 -28.10 7.99 -11.99
N HIS A 34 -27.67 7.47 -10.83
CA HIS A 34 -26.65 8.13 -10.04
C HIS A 34 -25.27 8.05 -10.73
N LYS A 35 -24.52 9.15 -10.72
CA LYS A 35 -23.25 9.24 -11.45
C LYS A 35 -22.14 8.36 -10.87
N GLN A 36 -22.20 8.06 -9.57
CA GLN A 36 -21.14 7.32 -8.85
C GLN A 36 -21.60 5.97 -8.29
N PHE A 37 -22.88 5.84 -7.92
CA PHE A 37 -23.43 4.64 -7.30
C PHE A 37 -24.31 3.88 -8.27
N PRO A 38 -24.43 2.55 -8.16
CA PRO A 38 -25.30 1.73 -8.99
C PRO A 38 -26.77 1.88 -8.57
N VAL A 39 -27.27 3.10 -8.60
CA VAL A 39 -28.66 3.47 -8.29
C VAL A 39 -29.33 3.96 -9.55
N PHE A 40 -30.43 3.34 -9.87
CA PHE A 40 -31.26 3.62 -11.05
C PHE A 40 -32.68 3.90 -10.63
N GLY A 41 -33.30 4.89 -11.25
CA GLY A 41 -34.73 5.18 -11.11
C GLY A 41 -35.40 5.16 -12.47
N VAL A 42 -36.57 4.50 -12.57
CA VAL A 42 -37.40 4.50 -13.76
C VAL A 42 -38.78 5.01 -13.42
N GLN A 43 -39.40 5.74 -14.35
CA GLN A 43 -40.75 6.35 -14.23
C GLN A 43 -41.80 5.51 -14.92
N PHE A 44 -41.52 4.25 -15.23
CA PHE A 44 -42.44 3.31 -15.87
C PHE A 44 -42.32 1.95 -15.19
N HIS A 45 -43.25 1.05 -15.53
CA HIS A 45 -43.30 -0.30 -14.95
C HIS A 45 -42.69 -1.32 -15.92
N PRO A 46 -41.40 -1.69 -15.74
CA PRO A 46 -40.76 -2.66 -16.64
C PRO A 46 -41.36 -4.08 -16.49
N GLU A 47 -41.98 -4.38 -15.35
CA GLU A 47 -42.65 -5.66 -15.08
C GLU A 47 -44.06 -5.77 -15.75
N SER A 48 -44.60 -4.65 -16.24
CA SER A 48 -45.95 -4.63 -16.83
C SER A 48 -45.98 -5.34 -18.18
N VAL A 49 -47.06 -6.09 -18.43
CA VAL A 49 -47.34 -6.73 -19.72
C VAL A 49 -47.44 -5.70 -20.87
N LEU A 50 -47.73 -4.43 -20.57
CA LEU A 50 -47.78 -3.33 -21.53
C LEU A 50 -46.41 -2.74 -21.86
N THR A 51 -45.34 -3.23 -21.21
CA THR A 51 -43.97 -2.84 -21.51
C THR A 51 -43.27 -3.98 -22.27
N GLU A 52 -43.41 -3.98 -23.61
CA GLU A 52 -42.97 -5.08 -24.49
C GLU A 52 -41.52 -5.50 -24.28
N VAL A 53 -40.62 -4.54 -24.01
CA VAL A 53 -39.20 -4.79 -23.76
C VAL A 53 -38.84 -4.86 -22.25
N GLY A 54 -39.82 -4.91 -21.37
CA GLY A 54 -39.64 -4.84 -19.93
C GLY A 54 -38.75 -5.98 -19.38
N GLY A 55 -39.00 -7.21 -19.88
CA GLY A 55 -38.20 -8.36 -19.53
C GLY A 55 -36.72 -8.22 -19.90
N GLN A 56 -36.43 -7.59 -21.04
CA GLN A 56 -35.05 -7.32 -21.47
C GLN A 56 -34.38 -6.24 -20.59
N ILE A 57 -35.12 -5.22 -20.19
CA ILE A 57 -34.63 -4.16 -19.28
C ILE A 57 -34.25 -4.77 -17.93
N LEU A 58 -35.10 -5.60 -17.34
CA LEU A 58 -34.87 -6.30 -16.10
C LEU A 58 -33.65 -7.24 -16.20
N LYS A 59 -33.57 -8.00 -17.31
CA LYS A 59 -32.43 -8.87 -17.57
C LYS A 59 -31.12 -8.09 -17.65
N ASN A 60 -31.06 -7.00 -18.41
CA ASN A 60 -29.90 -6.15 -18.55
C ASN A 60 -29.46 -5.55 -17.19
N LEU A 61 -30.43 -5.17 -16.35
CA LEU A 61 -30.14 -4.69 -14.99
C LEU A 61 -29.55 -5.80 -14.13
N LEU A 62 -30.11 -7.01 -14.18
CA LEU A 62 -29.57 -8.15 -13.43
C LEU A 62 -28.17 -8.52 -13.90
N ASP A 63 -27.92 -8.53 -15.19
CA ASP A 63 -26.59 -8.80 -15.76
C ASP A 63 -25.59 -7.74 -15.30
N TYR A 64 -25.94 -6.45 -15.35
CA TYR A 64 -25.13 -5.35 -14.85
C TYR A 64 -24.84 -5.49 -13.35
N LEU A 65 -25.82 -5.81 -12.52
CA LEU A 65 -25.64 -6.01 -11.08
C LEU A 65 -24.78 -7.24 -10.77
N ASN A 66 -24.89 -8.30 -11.57
CA ASN A 66 -24.04 -9.48 -11.45
C ASN A 66 -22.59 -9.17 -11.83
N ASP A 67 -22.36 -8.36 -12.87
CA ASP A 67 -21.02 -7.91 -13.25
C ASP A 67 -20.40 -7.02 -12.18
N LEU A 68 -21.18 -6.12 -11.56
CA LEU A 68 -20.71 -5.33 -10.41
C LEU A 68 -20.34 -6.22 -9.22
N ARG A 69 -21.12 -7.28 -8.95
CA ARG A 69 -20.80 -8.26 -7.89
C ARG A 69 -19.54 -9.05 -8.21
N ARG A 70 -19.37 -9.53 -9.45
CA ARG A 70 -18.18 -10.27 -9.91
C ARG A 70 -16.93 -9.41 -9.84
N ASN A 71 -17.06 -8.13 -10.16
CA ASN A 71 -15.96 -7.15 -10.14
C ASN A 71 -15.85 -6.39 -8.81
N SER A 72 -16.57 -6.81 -7.76
CA SER A 72 -16.45 -6.19 -6.45
C SER A 72 -15.06 -6.46 -5.86
N PRO A 73 -14.45 -5.51 -5.13
CA PRO A 73 -13.15 -5.71 -4.49
C PRO A 73 -13.08 -6.97 -3.61
N LYS A 74 -14.19 -7.32 -2.92
CA LYS A 74 -14.29 -8.56 -2.12
C LYS A 74 -14.20 -9.82 -2.97
N THR A 75 -14.80 -9.82 -4.16
CA THR A 75 -14.78 -10.97 -5.10
C THR A 75 -13.40 -11.04 -5.78
N ALA A 76 -12.81 -9.90 -6.13
CA ALA A 76 -11.47 -9.84 -6.70
C ALA A 76 -10.42 -10.42 -5.75
N LEU A 77 -10.47 -10.08 -4.44
CA LEU A 77 -9.53 -10.64 -3.46
C LEU A 77 -9.66 -12.17 -3.36
N LYS A 78 -10.89 -12.73 -3.45
CA LYS A 78 -11.10 -14.19 -3.45
C LYS A 78 -10.41 -14.88 -4.63
N SER A 79 -10.45 -14.27 -5.82
CA SER A 79 -9.78 -14.84 -7.00
C SER A 79 -8.26 -14.83 -6.86
N TYR A 80 -7.69 -13.75 -6.33
CA TYR A 80 -6.24 -13.68 -6.04
C TYR A 80 -5.83 -14.64 -4.93
N LEU A 81 -6.64 -14.77 -3.88
CA LEU A 81 -6.42 -15.76 -2.83
C LEU A 81 -6.40 -17.19 -3.39
N ALA A 82 -7.38 -17.55 -4.24
CA ALA A 82 -7.41 -18.86 -4.87
C ALA A 82 -6.15 -19.12 -5.72
N GLN A 83 -5.71 -18.13 -6.50
CA GLN A 83 -4.49 -18.21 -7.31
C GLN A 83 -3.25 -18.49 -6.41
N VAL A 84 -3.10 -17.76 -5.31
CA VAL A 84 -1.97 -17.91 -4.38
C VAL A 84 -2.02 -19.25 -3.65
N VAL A 85 -3.20 -19.72 -3.24
CA VAL A 85 -3.39 -21.04 -2.59
C VAL A 85 -3.01 -22.19 -3.53
N GLU A 86 -3.23 -22.03 -4.84
CA GLU A 86 -2.77 -22.99 -5.87
C GLU A 86 -1.26 -22.90 -6.17
N GLY A 87 -0.51 -22.08 -5.44
CA GLY A 87 0.92 -21.86 -5.65
C GLY A 87 1.27 -21.01 -6.87
N LYS A 88 0.30 -20.33 -7.47
CA LYS A 88 0.50 -19.47 -8.64
C LYS A 88 0.88 -18.05 -8.22
N ASP A 89 1.86 -17.47 -8.92
CA ASP A 89 2.32 -16.12 -8.67
C ASP A 89 1.32 -15.06 -9.17
N LEU A 90 1.26 -13.94 -8.45
CA LEU A 90 0.57 -12.75 -8.92
C LEU A 90 1.51 -11.92 -9.80
N THR A 91 0.98 -11.33 -10.84
CA THR A 91 1.69 -10.27 -11.57
C THR A 91 1.83 -9.02 -10.68
N ARG A 92 2.78 -8.14 -11.01
CA ARG A 92 2.97 -6.85 -10.33
C ARG A 92 1.66 -6.05 -10.24
N GLN A 93 0.90 -6.01 -11.34
CA GLN A 93 -0.38 -5.29 -11.39
C GLN A 93 -1.44 -5.94 -10.48
N GLN A 94 -1.54 -7.27 -10.46
CA GLN A 94 -2.45 -7.98 -9.56
C GLN A 94 -2.08 -7.75 -8.08
N ALA A 95 -0.80 -7.82 -7.74
CA ALA A 95 -0.31 -7.54 -6.39
C ALA A 95 -0.60 -6.09 -5.95
N GLU A 96 -0.44 -5.12 -6.85
CA GLU A 96 -0.84 -3.73 -6.59
C GLU A 96 -2.35 -3.61 -6.34
N GLN A 97 -3.18 -4.29 -7.13
CA GLN A 97 -4.63 -4.31 -6.93
C GLN A 97 -5.00 -4.96 -5.59
N VAL A 98 -4.35 -6.06 -5.23
CA VAL A 98 -4.53 -6.68 -3.91
C VAL A 98 -4.24 -5.67 -2.79
N MET A 99 -3.10 -4.98 -2.84
CA MET A 99 -2.76 -3.97 -1.83
C MET A 99 -3.82 -2.85 -1.76
N ASN A 100 -4.33 -2.41 -2.91
CA ASN A 100 -5.41 -1.42 -2.94
C ASN A 100 -6.68 -1.92 -2.24
N ILE A 101 -7.05 -3.19 -2.40
CA ILE A 101 -8.19 -3.82 -1.74
C ILE A 101 -7.95 -3.93 -0.23
N LEU A 102 -6.80 -4.46 0.17
CA LEU A 102 -6.42 -4.60 1.58
C LEU A 102 -6.46 -3.26 2.33
N MET A 103 -5.97 -2.20 1.67
CA MET A 103 -5.88 -0.87 2.26
C MET A 103 -7.14 0.00 2.09
N SER A 104 -8.20 -0.50 1.46
CA SER A 104 -9.48 0.22 1.30
C SER A 104 -10.48 -0.06 2.42
N GLY A 105 -10.22 -1.08 3.25
CA GLY A 105 -11.17 -1.56 4.26
C GLY A 105 -12.34 -2.38 3.69
N GLN A 106 -12.24 -2.80 2.42
CA GLN A 106 -13.28 -3.58 1.75
C GLN A 106 -13.10 -5.10 1.91
N ALA A 107 -11.91 -5.55 2.34
CA ALA A 107 -11.63 -6.95 2.62
C ALA A 107 -12.07 -7.32 4.04
N GLU A 108 -12.60 -8.51 4.21
CA GLU A 108 -12.90 -9.09 5.54
C GLU A 108 -11.59 -9.54 6.22
N GLU A 109 -11.53 -9.50 7.55
CA GLU A 109 -10.35 -9.93 8.32
C GLU A 109 -9.92 -11.37 7.98
N SER A 110 -10.89 -12.28 7.80
CA SER A 110 -10.63 -13.66 7.38
C SER A 110 -9.95 -13.74 6.00
N GLN A 111 -10.35 -12.89 5.05
CA GLN A 111 -9.74 -12.84 3.72
C GLN A 111 -8.32 -12.27 3.78
N ILE A 112 -8.11 -11.22 4.59
CA ILE A 112 -6.79 -10.62 4.82
C ILE A 112 -5.86 -11.68 5.42
N GLY A 113 -6.31 -12.35 6.49
CA GLY A 113 -5.53 -13.38 7.17
C GLY A 113 -5.17 -14.54 6.27
N SER A 114 -6.15 -15.08 5.54
CA SER A 114 -5.93 -16.17 4.61
C SER A 114 -4.96 -15.79 3.48
N PHE A 115 -5.12 -14.59 2.90
CA PHE A 115 -4.24 -14.13 1.83
C PHE A 115 -2.79 -13.96 2.29
N LEU A 116 -2.57 -13.31 3.43
CA LEU A 116 -1.22 -13.08 3.97
C LEU A 116 -0.53 -14.40 4.33
N THR A 117 -1.28 -15.34 4.90
CA THR A 117 -0.77 -16.67 5.26
C THR A 117 -0.45 -17.49 4.01
N ALA A 118 -1.36 -17.53 3.04
CA ALA A 118 -1.13 -18.26 1.79
C ALA A 118 0.06 -17.71 0.99
N LEU A 119 0.18 -16.36 0.89
CA LEU A 119 1.30 -15.71 0.21
C LEU A 119 2.63 -16.04 0.91
N ARG A 120 2.66 -16.02 2.25
CA ARG A 120 3.83 -16.43 3.03
C ARG A 120 4.21 -17.89 2.83
N MET A 121 3.23 -18.80 2.75
CA MET A 121 3.45 -20.23 2.52
C MET A 121 3.97 -20.51 1.11
N LYS A 122 3.45 -19.82 0.11
CA LYS A 122 3.90 -19.89 -1.27
C LYS A 122 5.34 -19.35 -1.43
N GLY A 123 5.67 -18.31 -0.69
CA GLY A 123 6.86 -17.49 -0.89
C GLY A 123 6.57 -16.32 -1.84
N GLU A 124 6.94 -15.13 -1.42
CA GLU A 124 6.73 -13.88 -2.17
C GLU A 124 7.75 -13.75 -3.31
N THR A 125 7.29 -13.43 -4.52
CA THR A 125 8.16 -13.12 -5.65
C THR A 125 8.54 -11.65 -5.69
N ILE A 126 9.60 -11.30 -6.44
CA ILE A 126 10.03 -9.91 -6.66
C ILE A 126 8.90 -9.07 -7.24
N GLU A 127 8.13 -9.61 -8.19
CA GLU A 127 7.00 -8.93 -8.82
C GLU A 127 5.86 -8.67 -7.83
N GLU A 128 5.56 -9.64 -6.98
CA GLU A 128 4.54 -9.50 -5.94
C GLU A 128 4.93 -8.45 -4.90
N ILE A 129 6.17 -8.50 -4.38
CA ILE A 129 6.67 -7.51 -3.42
C ILE A 129 6.66 -6.12 -4.05
N THR A 130 7.13 -5.98 -5.31
CA THR A 130 7.12 -4.71 -6.04
C THR A 130 5.70 -4.15 -6.18
N GLY A 131 4.75 -4.98 -6.59
CA GLY A 131 3.36 -4.56 -6.75
C GLY A 131 2.71 -4.15 -5.44
N LEU A 132 2.90 -4.94 -4.39
CA LEU A 132 2.39 -4.63 -3.05
C LEU A 132 2.99 -3.32 -2.50
N ALA A 133 4.31 -3.11 -2.66
CA ALA A 133 4.97 -1.87 -2.26
C ALA A 133 4.46 -0.66 -3.05
N SER A 134 4.29 -0.80 -4.37
CA SER A 134 3.72 0.26 -5.23
C SER A 134 2.32 0.67 -4.79
N GLY A 135 1.45 -0.30 -4.51
CA GLY A 135 0.09 -0.04 -4.00
C GLY A 135 0.11 0.67 -2.65
N MET A 136 1.02 0.29 -1.75
CA MET A 136 1.16 0.92 -0.44
C MET A 136 1.70 2.35 -0.55
N ARG A 137 2.71 2.62 -1.40
CA ARG A 137 3.24 3.97 -1.67
C ARG A 137 2.15 4.92 -2.18
N LYS A 138 1.30 4.46 -3.11
CA LYS A 138 0.18 5.26 -3.66
C LYS A 138 -0.87 5.66 -2.62
N LYS A 139 -0.98 4.92 -1.51
CA LYS A 139 -1.92 5.20 -0.41
C LYS A 139 -1.30 6.01 0.72
N ALA A 140 0.01 6.19 0.74
CA ALA A 140 0.70 6.97 1.75
C ALA A 140 0.41 8.47 1.61
N LEU A 141 0.48 9.19 2.72
CA LEU A 141 0.50 10.65 2.72
C LEU A 141 1.89 11.11 2.26
N ALA A 142 2.01 11.50 1.00
CA ALA A 142 3.30 11.82 0.39
C ALA A 142 3.93 13.09 0.97
N VAL A 143 5.23 13.04 1.26
CA VAL A 143 6.08 14.20 1.56
C VAL A 143 6.78 14.63 0.27
N ARG A 144 6.29 15.69 -0.37
CA ARG A 144 6.77 16.14 -1.69
C ARG A 144 8.04 16.99 -1.57
N GLY A 145 8.89 16.95 -2.61
CA GLY A 145 10.09 17.80 -2.71
C GLY A 145 11.27 17.33 -1.88
N SER A 146 11.32 16.05 -1.53
CA SER A 146 12.34 15.48 -0.63
C SER A 146 12.96 14.18 -1.18
N THR A 147 12.89 14.00 -2.49
CA THR A 147 13.39 12.76 -3.14
C THR A 147 14.90 12.62 -3.05
N ASP A 148 15.64 13.73 -2.94
CA ASP A 148 17.10 13.81 -2.77
C ASP A 148 17.59 13.42 -1.35
N ALA A 149 16.66 13.17 -0.44
CA ALA A 149 17.01 12.67 0.89
C ALA A 149 17.32 11.17 0.87
N ILE A 150 18.12 10.74 1.85
CA ILE A 150 18.39 9.31 2.10
C ILE A 150 17.45 8.77 3.18
N ASP A 151 17.01 7.52 3.03
CA ASP A 151 16.45 6.73 4.12
C ASP A 151 17.50 5.77 4.67
N ILE A 152 17.53 5.59 5.98
CA ILE A 152 18.40 4.62 6.67
C ILE A 152 17.49 3.79 7.54
N VAL A 153 17.21 2.55 7.13
CA VAL A 153 16.13 1.75 7.70
C VAL A 153 16.47 0.26 7.67
N GLY A 154 15.95 -0.49 8.63
CA GLY A 154 15.99 -1.95 8.63
C GLY A 154 14.59 -2.54 8.61
N THR A 155 14.47 -3.79 8.22
CA THR A 155 13.21 -4.56 8.32
C THR A 155 12.81 -4.79 9.76
N GLY A 156 13.77 -4.73 10.68
CA GLY A 156 13.59 -5.17 12.05
C GLY A 156 13.45 -6.69 12.16
N GLY A 157 13.26 -7.15 13.40
CA GLY A 157 13.00 -8.56 13.64
C GLY A 157 14.24 -9.47 13.55
N ASP A 158 15.42 -8.90 13.56
CA ASP A 158 16.71 -9.58 13.60
C ASP A 158 17.03 -10.23 14.96
N LEU A 159 16.28 -9.85 16.02
CA LEU A 159 16.44 -10.32 17.40
C LEU A 159 17.79 -10.00 18.03
N SER A 160 18.56 -9.07 17.45
CA SER A 160 19.91 -8.70 17.93
C SER A 160 19.89 -7.96 19.28
N ASN A 161 18.76 -7.29 19.59
CA ASN A 161 18.65 -6.38 20.74
C ASN A 161 19.74 -5.28 20.76
N SER A 162 20.22 -4.87 19.60
CA SER A 162 21.15 -3.75 19.42
C SER A 162 20.50 -2.42 19.84
N PHE A 163 21.31 -1.37 20.02
CA PHE A 163 20.76 -0.02 20.10
C PHE A 163 20.20 0.42 18.73
N ASN A 164 19.51 1.55 18.69
CA ASN A 164 18.88 2.05 17.47
C ASN A 164 19.92 2.60 16.48
N ILE A 165 20.67 1.69 15.82
CA ILE A 165 21.79 1.99 14.92
C ILE A 165 21.33 2.92 13.79
N SER A 166 20.29 2.53 13.04
CA SER A 166 19.81 3.33 11.91
C SER A 166 19.29 4.71 12.33
N THR A 167 18.70 4.85 13.54
CA THR A 167 18.26 6.15 14.07
C THR A 167 19.47 7.03 14.42
N THR A 168 20.48 6.47 15.07
CA THR A 168 21.73 7.18 15.40
C THR A 168 22.45 7.61 14.12
N SER A 169 22.58 6.71 13.14
CA SER A 169 23.19 6.99 11.84
C SER A 169 22.48 8.12 11.08
N ALA A 170 21.15 8.22 11.21
CA ALA A 170 20.39 9.32 10.61
C ALA A 170 20.87 10.70 11.11
N PHE A 171 21.13 10.85 12.41
CA PHE A 171 21.64 12.10 12.97
C PHE A 171 23.08 12.37 12.56
N VAL A 172 23.92 11.33 12.49
CA VAL A 172 25.32 11.47 12.03
C VAL A 172 25.35 11.95 10.58
N VAL A 173 24.57 11.34 9.70
CA VAL A 173 24.48 11.73 8.28
C VAL A 173 23.95 13.16 8.13
N ALA A 174 22.92 13.53 8.90
CA ALA A 174 22.40 14.90 8.89
C ALA A 174 23.43 15.90 9.41
N GLY A 175 24.16 15.57 10.47
CA GLY A 175 25.27 16.38 11.02
C GLY A 175 26.45 16.57 10.05
N ALA A 176 26.64 15.60 9.14
CA ALA A 176 27.60 15.68 8.04
C ALA A 176 27.08 16.47 6.82
N GLY A 177 25.90 17.06 6.89
CA GLY A 177 25.29 17.86 5.82
C GLY A 177 24.40 17.06 4.84
N GLY A 178 24.17 15.77 5.10
CA GLY A 178 23.21 14.98 4.34
C GLY A 178 21.76 15.29 4.71
N ARG A 179 20.81 15.03 3.80
CA ARG A 179 19.38 15.13 4.08
C ARG A 179 18.82 13.75 4.37
N VAL A 180 18.14 13.57 5.50
CA VAL A 180 17.65 12.26 5.95
C VAL A 180 16.14 12.30 6.17
N ALA A 181 15.39 11.56 5.35
CA ALA A 181 13.96 11.32 5.52
C ALA A 181 13.78 9.91 6.10
N LYS A 182 13.94 9.77 7.42
CA LYS A 182 13.91 8.47 8.07
C LYS A 182 12.47 7.96 8.23
N HIS A 183 12.13 6.89 7.50
CA HIS A 183 10.89 6.16 7.73
C HIS A 183 11.07 5.18 8.90
N GLY A 184 10.11 5.13 9.79
CA GLY A 184 10.22 4.24 10.95
C GLY A 184 8.93 4.08 11.73
N ASN A 185 8.94 3.12 12.66
CA ASN A 185 7.78 2.78 13.47
C ASN A 185 8.20 2.53 14.94
N ARG A 186 7.22 2.24 15.78
CA ARG A 186 7.44 1.67 17.12
C ARG A 186 7.97 0.26 16.99
N SER A 187 8.58 -0.22 18.07
CA SER A 187 9.05 -1.60 18.15
C SER A 187 7.91 -2.60 17.98
N VAL A 188 8.20 -3.69 17.27
CA VAL A 188 7.32 -4.87 17.20
C VAL A 188 7.90 -6.03 18.01
N SER A 189 9.22 -6.20 18.00
CA SER A 189 9.93 -7.34 18.61
C SER A 189 11.11 -6.92 19.50
N SER A 190 11.67 -5.72 19.33
CA SER A 190 12.76 -5.18 20.16
C SER A 190 12.21 -4.41 21.37
N ARG A 191 13.09 -4.07 22.31
CA ARG A 191 12.72 -3.30 23.52
C ARG A 191 12.37 -1.86 23.23
N CYS A 192 12.90 -1.28 22.14
CA CYS A 192 12.75 0.13 21.80
C CYS A 192 12.89 0.31 20.27
N GLY A 193 11.85 0.78 19.61
CA GLY A 193 11.87 1.14 18.19
C GLY A 193 12.35 2.58 17.94
N ALA A 194 12.50 2.94 16.68
CA ALA A 194 12.92 4.29 16.30
C ALA A 194 11.98 5.38 16.85
N ALA A 195 10.67 5.18 16.76
CA ALA A 195 9.68 6.12 17.28
C ALA A 195 9.76 6.23 18.81
N ASP A 196 9.97 5.10 19.49
CA ASP A 196 9.99 5.08 20.96
C ASP A 196 11.17 5.86 21.53
N VAL A 197 12.37 5.72 20.95
CA VAL A 197 13.56 6.46 21.41
C VAL A 197 13.45 7.96 21.08
N LEU A 198 12.93 8.32 19.91
CA LEU A 198 12.75 9.71 19.53
C LEU A 198 11.74 10.43 20.44
N GLU A 199 10.64 9.79 20.75
CA GLU A 199 9.63 10.30 21.67
C GLU A 199 10.18 10.46 23.09
N ALA A 200 10.98 9.50 23.57
CA ALA A 200 11.68 9.59 24.86
C ALA A 200 12.68 10.74 24.91
N LEU A 201 13.28 11.13 23.78
CA LEU A 201 14.14 12.29 23.62
C LEU A 201 13.36 13.60 23.45
N GLY A 202 12.04 13.60 23.50
CA GLY A 202 11.19 14.78 23.39
C GLY A 202 10.94 15.22 21.94
N VAL A 203 11.25 14.39 20.94
CA VAL A 203 10.96 14.68 19.53
C VAL A 203 9.49 14.45 19.25
N LYS A 204 8.85 15.42 18.64
CA LYS A 204 7.47 15.26 18.12
C LYS A 204 7.49 14.37 16.88
N ILE A 205 6.93 13.16 16.99
CA ILE A 205 6.93 12.18 15.90
C ILE A 205 5.70 12.27 15.00
N ASP A 206 4.58 12.80 15.50
CA ASP A 206 3.33 12.97 14.73
C ASP A 206 3.40 14.27 13.91
N LEU A 207 4.04 14.18 12.74
CA LEU A 207 4.16 15.30 11.82
C LEU A 207 3.15 15.17 10.67
N THR A 208 2.66 16.32 10.19
CA THR A 208 2.01 16.39 8.88
C THR A 208 3.05 16.32 7.75
N PRO A 209 2.65 16.01 6.50
CA PRO A 209 3.58 16.04 5.36
C PRO A 209 4.32 17.38 5.20
N ASP A 210 3.63 18.51 5.42
CA ASP A 210 4.25 19.84 5.33
C ASP A 210 5.25 20.09 6.45
N GLN A 211 4.95 19.70 7.68
CA GLN A 211 5.89 19.79 8.81
C GLN A 211 7.12 18.91 8.58
N ALA A 212 6.91 17.69 8.08
CA ALA A 212 8.03 16.79 7.76
C ALA A 212 8.95 17.38 6.68
N ARG A 213 8.37 17.97 5.63
CA ARG A 213 9.11 18.69 4.59
C ARG A 213 9.89 19.88 5.17
N GLU A 214 9.24 20.69 5.99
CA GLU A 214 9.87 21.85 6.64
C GLU A 214 11.07 21.43 7.51
N CYS A 215 10.97 20.32 8.26
CA CYS A 215 12.11 19.76 9.00
C CYS A 215 13.26 19.39 8.06
N LEU A 216 12.98 18.70 6.95
CA LEU A 216 14.01 18.34 5.97
C LEU A 216 14.70 19.56 5.34
N GLU A 217 13.94 20.62 5.08
CA GLU A 217 14.47 21.86 4.49
C GLU A 217 15.29 22.67 5.48
N LYS A 218 14.87 22.77 6.76
CA LYS A 218 15.51 23.64 7.75
C LYS A 218 16.64 23.00 8.54
N ILE A 219 16.49 21.71 8.88
CA ILE A 219 17.43 21.00 9.77
C ILE A 219 18.03 19.74 9.15
N GLY A 220 17.69 19.41 7.90
CA GLY A 220 18.27 18.28 7.17
C GLY A 220 17.79 16.89 7.61
N VAL A 221 16.94 16.77 8.64
CA VAL A 221 16.44 15.48 9.10
C VAL A 221 14.95 15.54 9.45
N SER A 222 14.20 14.51 9.08
CA SER A 222 12.81 14.34 9.50
C SER A 222 12.50 12.88 9.78
N PHE A 223 11.71 12.62 10.82
CA PHE A 223 11.18 11.30 11.11
C PHE A 223 9.77 11.15 10.54
N LEU A 224 9.60 10.17 9.66
CA LEU A 224 8.34 9.87 9.01
C LEU A 224 7.69 8.68 9.72
N PHE A 225 6.87 8.97 10.71
CA PHE A 225 6.23 7.94 11.54
C PHE A 225 5.22 7.14 10.75
N ALA A 226 5.42 5.83 10.60
CA ALA A 226 4.63 4.98 9.71
C ALA A 226 3.12 5.07 9.99
N GLN A 227 2.69 5.17 11.25
CA GLN A 227 1.26 5.23 11.59
C GLN A 227 0.61 6.55 11.15
N SER A 228 1.35 7.67 11.15
CA SER A 228 0.86 8.97 10.71
C SER A 228 0.73 9.05 9.20
N PHE A 229 1.65 8.42 8.46
CA PHE A 229 1.71 8.50 7.00
C PHE A 229 0.98 7.37 6.28
N HIS A 230 0.90 6.17 6.85
CA HIS A 230 0.20 4.99 6.28
C HIS A 230 -1.11 4.71 7.03
N ARG A 231 -2.01 5.68 7.09
CA ARG A 231 -3.29 5.59 7.84
C ARG A 231 -4.15 4.40 7.42
N SER A 232 -4.06 3.95 6.19
CA SER A 232 -4.79 2.78 5.67
C SER A 232 -4.33 1.46 6.30
N MET A 233 -3.18 1.42 6.98
CA MET A 233 -2.75 0.24 7.73
C MET A 233 -3.69 -0.15 8.87
N ARG A 234 -4.56 0.76 9.32
CA ARG A 234 -5.64 0.47 10.29
C ARG A 234 -6.55 -0.69 9.86
N PHE A 235 -6.70 -0.92 8.55
CA PHE A 235 -7.53 -1.99 8.02
C PHE A 235 -6.87 -3.36 8.03
N VAL A 236 -5.53 -3.41 8.07
CA VAL A 236 -4.74 -4.64 8.01
C VAL A 236 -4.05 -4.95 9.36
N GLY A 237 -3.72 -3.91 10.11
CA GLY A 237 -2.96 -4.00 11.36
C GLY A 237 -3.56 -4.97 12.40
N PRO A 238 -4.86 -4.91 12.70
CA PRO A 238 -5.49 -5.84 13.65
C PRO A 238 -5.31 -7.31 13.24
N THR A 239 -5.62 -7.65 11.98
CA THR A 239 -5.48 -9.01 11.45
C THR A 239 -4.03 -9.48 11.51
N ARG A 240 -3.05 -8.65 11.13
CA ARG A 240 -1.62 -8.98 11.25
C ARG A 240 -1.22 -9.32 12.69
N LYS A 241 -1.70 -8.55 13.66
CA LYS A 241 -1.44 -8.79 15.07
C LYS A 241 -2.05 -10.11 15.55
N GLN A 242 -3.26 -10.44 15.08
CA GLN A 242 -3.94 -11.69 15.42
C GLN A 242 -3.24 -12.92 14.81
N ILE A 243 -2.79 -12.83 13.56
CA ILE A 243 -2.05 -13.91 12.88
C ILE A 243 -0.75 -14.24 13.62
N GLY A 244 -0.02 -13.22 14.11
CA GLY A 244 1.18 -13.36 14.93
C GLY A 244 2.41 -13.96 14.24
N ILE A 245 2.39 -14.12 12.90
CA ILE A 245 3.51 -14.62 12.10
C ILE A 245 4.12 -13.52 11.23
N ARG A 246 5.33 -13.73 10.74
CA ARG A 246 5.93 -12.88 9.70
C ARG A 246 5.18 -13.05 8.39
N THR A 247 4.86 -11.93 7.75
CA THR A 247 4.22 -11.84 6.42
C THR A 247 4.97 -10.85 5.55
N VAL A 248 4.57 -10.68 4.30
CA VAL A 248 5.15 -9.67 3.40
C VAL A 248 5.20 -8.27 4.00
N PHE A 249 4.30 -7.91 4.91
CA PHE A 249 4.33 -6.62 5.59
C PHE A 249 5.57 -6.39 6.47
N ASN A 250 6.33 -7.42 6.81
CA ASN A 250 7.58 -7.27 7.56
C ASN A 250 8.72 -6.74 6.68
N ILE A 251 8.60 -6.85 5.37
CA ILE A 251 9.57 -6.30 4.41
C ILE A 251 9.04 -5.06 3.68
N LEU A 252 7.73 -4.82 3.65
CA LEU A 252 7.14 -3.68 2.94
C LEU A 252 7.42 -2.33 3.60
N GLY A 253 7.60 -2.28 4.92
CA GLY A 253 7.84 -1.03 5.66
C GLY A 253 8.97 -0.19 5.05
N PRO A 254 10.19 -0.72 4.97
CA PRO A 254 11.35 -0.03 4.38
C PRO A 254 11.17 0.36 2.90
N LEU A 255 10.33 -0.37 2.17
CA LEU A 255 10.11 -0.15 0.74
C LEU A 255 9.12 0.99 0.44
N THR A 256 8.50 1.57 1.47
CA THR A 256 7.33 2.44 1.31
C THR A 256 7.49 3.80 2.00
N ASN A 257 8.70 4.34 1.98
CA ASN A 257 8.98 5.67 2.52
C ASN A 257 8.08 6.74 1.88
N PRO A 258 7.33 7.53 2.68
CA PRO A 258 6.43 8.57 2.18
C PRO A 258 7.10 9.71 1.40
N ALA A 259 8.40 9.94 1.61
CA ALA A 259 9.18 10.92 0.86
C ALA A 259 9.64 10.40 -0.50
N SER A 260 9.42 9.12 -0.81
CA SER A 260 9.88 8.47 -2.05
C SER A 260 11.37 8.74 -2.31
N THR A 261 12.19 8.56 -1.27
CA THR A 261 13.63 8.82 -1.31
C THR A 261 14.32 8.06 -2.44
N GLU A 262 15.22 8.74 -3.14
CA GLU A 262 16.00 8.17 -4.24
C GLU A 262 17.24 7.41 -3.74
N TYR A 263 17.59 7.59 -2.46
CA TYR A 263 18.76 6.98 -1.81
C TYR A 263 18.32 6.21 -0.58
N ILE A 264 18.85 5.01 -0.37
CA ILE A 264 18.49 4.19 0.79
C ILE A 264 19.63 3.26 1.22
N VAL A 265 19.83 3.13 2.53
CA VAL A 265 20.52 1.99 3.14
C VAL A 265 19.46 1.16 3.87
N LEU A 266 19.28 -0.08 3.43
CA LEU A 266 18.22 -0.97 3.91
C LEU A 266 18.79 -2.28 4.43
N GLY A 267 18.69 -2.50 5.73
CA GLY A 267 19.02 -3.77 6.35
C GLY A 267 17.88 -4.77 6.28
N VAL A 268 18.21 -6.03 6.04
CA VAL A 268 17.25 -7.14 5.98
C VAL A 268 17.55 -8.17 7.06
N TYR A 269 16.50 -8.82 7.60
CA TYR A 269 16.64 -9.78 8.70
C TYR A 269 17.16 -11.17 8.26
N ALA A 270 17.36 -11.41 6.96
CA ALA A 270 17.77 -12.70 6.43
C ALA A 270 18.58 -12.52 5.14
N PRO A 271 19.66 -13.31 4.93
CA PRO A 271 20.57 -13.12 3.81
C PRO A 271 19.91 -13.39 2.45
N GLU A 272 18.95 -14.30 2.39
CA GLU A 272 18.18 -14.61 1.16
C GLU A 272 17.34 -13.43 0.65
N LEU A 273 17.10 -12.40 1.48
CA LEU A 273 16.36 -11.21 1.09
C LEU A 273 17.26 -10.15 0.42
N VAL A 274 18.58 -10.21 0.56
CA VAL A 274 19.49 -9.16 0.11
C VAL A 274 19.33 -8.89 -1.39
N HIS A 275 19.44 -9.88 -2.24
CA HIS A 275 19.32 -9.70 -3.69
C HIS A 275 17.87 -9.45 -4.15
N PRO A 276 16.85 -10.19 -3.70
CA PRO A 276 15.46 -9.91 -4.09
C PRO A 276 14.99 -8.50 -3.73
N ILE A 277 15.34 -7.99 -2.53
CA ILE A 277 14.96 -6.64 -2.12
C ILE A 277 15.72 -5.58 -2.92
N ALA A 278 16.98 -5.81 -3.29
CA ALA A 278 17.71 -4.93 -4.20
C ALA A 278 17.00 -4.82 -5.56
N GLN A 279 16.56 -5.94 -6.12
CA GLN A 279 15.79 -5.93 -7.37
C GLN A 279 14.44 -5.20 -7.23
N VAL A 280 13.75 -5.39 -6.09
CA VAL A 280 12.51 -4.65 -5.81
C VAL A 280 12.78 -3.14 -5.73
N MET A 281 13.88 -2.70 -5.11
CA MET A 281 14.23 -1.27 -5.00
C MET A 281 14.52 -0.66 -6.37
N SER A 282 15.24 -1.38 -7.24
CA SER A 282 15.45 -0.99 -8.65
C SER A 282 14.11 -0.86 -9.37
N ASN A 283 13.24 -1.86 -9.28
CA ASN A 283 11.89 -1.84 -9.87
C ASN A 283 11.00 -0.69 -9.36
N LEU A 284 11.23 -0.23 -8.13
CA LEU A 284 10.54 0.91 -7.52
C LEU A 284 11.16 2.27 -7.88
N GLY A 285 12.20 2.29 -8.72
CA GLY A 285 12.82 3.51 -9.26
C GLY A 285 13.78 4.21 -8.30
N VAL A 286 14.36 3.50 -7.33
CA VAL A 286 15.39 4.06 -6.43
C VAL A 286 16.69 4.26 -7.23
N LYS A 287 17.33 5.42 -7.10
CA LYS A 287 18.57 5.73 -7.83
C LYS A 287 19.77 4.98 -7.28
N ARG A 288 19.92 4.94 -5.95
CA ARG A 288 20.99 4.20 -5.30
C ARG A 288 20.50 3.57 -4.01
N ALA A 289 20.79 2.28 -3.85
CA ALA A 289 20.51 1.56 -2.62
C ALA A 289 21.68 0.66 -2.24
N LEU A 290 21.85 0.49 -0.92
CA LEU A 290 22.63 -0.59 -0.34
C LEU A 290 21.66 -1.47 0.45
N ILE A 291 21.51 -2.72 0.03
CA ILE A 291 20.75 -3.70 0.79
C ILE A 291 21.75 -4.57 1.53
N VAL A 292 21.63 -4.63 2.86
CA VAL A 292 22.66 -5.17 3.72
C VAL A 292 22.16 -6.21 4.71
N TYR A 293 23.02 -7.15 5.06
CA TYR A 293 22.79 -8.15 6.10
C TYR A 293 24.12 -8.49 6.78
N GLY A 294 24.24 -8.18 8.07
CA GLY A 294 25.39 -8.62 8.89
C GLY A 294 25.34 -10.12 9.13
N THR A 295 26.43 -10.85 8.89
CA THR A 295 26.46 -12.31 9.04
C THR A 295 26.31 -12.78 10.50
N ASP A 296 26.43 -11.85 11.45
CA ASP A 296 26.07 -12.00 12.87
C ASP A 296 24.56 -11.82 13.14
N ARG A 297 23.71 -11.89 12.08
CA ARG A 297 22.25 -11.75 12.07
C ARG A 297 21.73 -10.33 12.28
N LEU A 298 22.55 -9.34 12.00
CA LEU A 298 22.18 -7.95 12.15
C LEU A 298 21.56 -7.42 10.85
N ASP A 299 20.40 -6.75 10.94
CA ASP A 299 19.81 -6.02 9.81
C ASP A 299 20.42 -4.62 9.62
N GLU A 300 21.75 -4.56 9.74
CA GLU A 300 22.59 -3.36 9.63
C GLU A 300 23.96 -3.75 9.03
N ILE A 301 24.82 -2.76 8.77
CA ILE A 301 26.24 -3.01 8.49
C ILE A 301 26.93 -3.35 9.81
N SER A 302 27.48 -4.58 9.90
CA SER A 302 28.15 -5.03 11.11
C SER A 302 29.60 -4.51 11.20
N ILE A 303 30.03 -4.19 12.41
CA ILE A 303 31.43 -3.89 12.73
C ILE A 303 32.15 -5.08 13.41
N THR A 304 31.45 -6.18 13.61
CA THR A 304 31.94 -7.38 14.32
C THR A 304 31.98 -8.61 13.43
N ALA A 305 31.32 -8.56 12.24
CA ALA A 305 31.26 -9.67 11.31
C ALA A 305 31.19 -9.15 9.86
N PRO A 306 31.47 -9.98 8.85
CA PRO A 306 31.25 -9.61 7.46
C PRO A 306 29.80 -9.19 7.21
N THR A 307 29.58 -8.28 6.30
CA THR A 307 28.25 -7.83 5.86
C THR A 307 28.05 -8.20 4.42
N LEU A 308 26.99 -8.95 4.12
CA LEU A 308 26.55 -9.21 2.76
C LEU A 308 25.85 -7.95 2.23
N VAL A 309 26.29 -7.50 1.06
CA VAL A 309 25.82 -6.24 0.45
C VAL A 309 25.36 -6.51 -0.98
N CYS A 310 24.25 -5.90 -1.38
CA CYS A 310 23.83 -5.80 -2.78
C CYS A 310 23.60 -4.32 -3.09
N GLN A 311 24.24 -3.83 -4.15
CA GLN A 311 24.18 -2.43 -4.57
C GLN A 311 23.19 -2.26 -5.72
N VAL A 312 22.44 -1.16 -5.67
CA VAL A 312 21.53 -0.71 -6.74
C VAL A 312 22.02 0.64 -7.27
N GLU A 313 22.17 0.76 -8.58
CA GLU A 313 22.41 2.01 -9.30
C GLU A 313 21.45 2.10 -10.50
N GLY A 314 20.31 2.78 -10.30
CA GLY A 314 19.23 2.82 -11.27
C GLY A 314 18.68 1.42 -11.58
N ASP A 315 18.79 1.00 -12.83
CA ASP A 315 18.33 -0.32 -13.28
C ASP A 315 19.36 -1.43 -13.08
N GLN A 316 20.56 -1.09 -12.60
CA GLN A 316 21.63 -2.07 -12.36
C GLN A 316 21.61 -2.54 -10.92
N VAL A 317 21.61 -3.85 -10.73
CA VAL A 317 21.68 -4.54 -9.44
C VAL A 317 22.91 -5.43 -9.44
N SER A 318 23.80 -5.22 -8.47
CA SER A 318 25.02 -6.03 -8.37
C SER A 318 24.69 -7.47 -7.95
N GLN A 319 25.63 -8.38 -8.19
CA GLN A 319 25.62 -9.61 -7.40
C GLN A 319 25.95 -9.28 -5.95
N PRO A 320 25.42 -10.06 -4.99
CA PRO A 320 25.79 -9.90 -3.59
C PRO A 320 27.32 -10.09 -3.39
N PHE A 321 27.91 -9.23 -2.58
CA PHE A 321 29.32 -9.29 -2.18
C PHE A 321 29.49 -9.03 -0.69
N GLU A 322 30.60 -9.46 -0.11
CA GLU A 322 30.89 -9.24 1.31
C GLU A 322 31.80 -8.03 1.52
N VAL A 323 31.50 -7.29 2.58
CA VAL A 323 32.36 -6.24 3.14
C VAL A 323 32.77 -6.67 4.54
N THR A 324 34.06 -6.64 4.83
CA THR A 324 34.61 -6.96 6.17
C THR A 324 34.80 -5.69 6.99
N PRO A 325 34.70 -5.78 8.33
CA PRO A 325 34.99 -4.67 9.25
C PRO A 325 36.36 -4.10 9.09
#